data_9cddeaf96f758e6e3d30cfee7d7b12ce
#
_entry.id   9cddeaf96f758e6e3d30cfee7d7b12ce
#
_cell.length_a   1.000
_cell.length_b   1.000
_cell.length_c   1.000
_cell.angle_alpha   90.00
_cell.angle_beta   90.00
_cell.angle_gamma   90.00
#
_symmetry.space_group_name_H-M   'P 1'
#
loop_
_entity.id
_entity.type
_entity.pdbx_description
1 polymer ?
#
loop_
_entity_poly.entity_id
_entity_poly.type
_entity_poly.pdbx_seq_one_letter_code
_entity_poly.pdbx_strand_id
1 'polypeptide(L)'
;FAQDAQQAAAEAAKTITTAPVAEPMVEKPKYWTNSLKTQINIGQTSLTNWAAGGDNTVSMQGFVDANANYKKNELFWNNRLQLDYGFLYASSKPIFQKNADRIYLESKFGYKTEKMKNLYFSANYDFKSQFANGYEYKTPGVENIEDLPRKEQIQHWKDARELKSGFLAPAYTNLALGIDYTPTKWLTVNFAPVTGGFVIVRDEALRQSYSMALKKEYEGIPEAERPTDGSQLRNYRFELGAQLKLDVKVNVNDNFSYSSQVVLFSNYLDHPENLRVNWDNRFDWKLAKYFSFTLTTNLIYDDKVMIKSDKDIDKFPDGRQRVQFKETLAFGFTYTIASKKN
;
A
#
# COMPACT_ATOMS: atom_id res chain seq x y z
N PHE A 1 74.41 21.53 -16.63
CA PHE A 1 73.04 21.45 -17.15
C PHE A 1 72.57 19.98 -17.49
N ALA A 2 73.44 19.16 -18.12
CA ALA A 2 73.06 17.77 -18.47
C ALA A 2 73.08 16.82 -17.24
N GLN A 3 74.01 17.02 -16.31
CA GLN A 3 74.10 16.23 -15.07
C GLN A 3 72.96 16.51 -14.10
N ASP A 4 72.50 17.76 -13.99
CA ASP A 4 71.38 18.17 -13.12
C ASP A 4 70.07 17.57 -13.61
N ALA A 5 69.84 17.47 -14.95
CA ALA A 5 68.67 16.85 -15.52
C ALA A 5 68.60 15.31 -15.30
N GLN A 6 69.79 14.63 -15.35
CA GLN A 6 69.85 13.21 -15.06
C GLN A 6 69.64 12.89 -13.56
N GLN A 7 70.11 13.74 -12.67
CA GLN A 7 69.91 13.62 -11.24
C GLN A 7 68.44 13.83 -10.86
N ALA A 8 67.80 14.87 -11.43
CA ALA A 8 66.36 15.15 -11.22
C ALA A 8 65.48 13.98 -11.76
N ALA A 9 65.85 13.41 -12.91
CA ALA A 9 65.14 12.24 -13.45
C ALA A 9 65.28 10.99 -12.59
N ALA A 10 66.46 10.76 -11.98
CA ALA A 10 66.73 9.63 -11.10
C ALA A 10 66.02 9.79 -9.74
N GLU A 11 65.90 10.99 -9.21
CA GLU A 11 65.09 11.28 -7.98
C GLU A 11 63.60 11.13 -8.26
N ALA A 12 63.07 11.61 -9.36
CA ALA A 12 61.69 11.40 -9.77
C ALA A 12 61.34 9.92 -9.94
N ALA A 13 62.24 9.13 -10.53
CA ALA A 13 62.04 7.68 -10.66
C ALA A 13 62.07 6.97 -9.30
N LYS A 14 62.89 7.41 -8.35
CA LYS A 14 62.84 6.87 -6.96
C LYS A 14 61.57 7.18 -6.23
N THR A 15 61.02 8.39 -6.40
CA THR A 15 59.73 8.82 -5.76
C THR A 15 58.54 8.00 -6.31
N ILE A 16 58.58 7.60 -7.60
CA ILE A 16 57.54 6.77 -8.20
C ILE A 16 57.61 5.31 -7.71
N THR A 17 58.83 4.81 -7.45
CA THR A 17 59.01 3.41 -6.96
C THR A 17 58.76 3.25 -5.46
N THR A 18 58.71 4.35 -4.68
CA THR A 18 58.40 4.33 -3.25
C THR A 18 56.97 4.78 -2.93
N ALA A 19 56.12 5.00 -3.96
CA ALA A 19 54.69 5.17 -3.71
C ALA A 19 54.14 3.93 -2.97
N PRO A 20 53.54 4.08 -1.79
CA PRO A 20 52.98 2.93 -1.10
C PRO A 20 51.97 2.24 -2.04
N VAL A 21 52.24 0.95 -2.27
CA VAL A 21 51.26 0.08 -2.96
C VAL A 21 49.97 0.24 -2.14
N ALA A 22 48.97 0.83 -2.75
CA ALA A 22 47.65 0.95 -2.10
C ALA A 22 47.26 -0.48 -1.70
N GLU A 23 47.15 -0.73 -0.38
CA GLU A 23 46.62 -1.99 0.10
C GLU A 23 45.30 -2.23 -0.64
N PRO A 24 45.06 -3.46 -1.14
CA PRO A 24 43.81 -3.76 -1.79
C PRO A 24 42.70 -3.36 -0.82
N MET A 25 41.88 -2.37 -1.21
CA MET A 25 40.73 -1.96 -0.41
C MET A 25 39.87 -3.20 -0.26
N VAL A 26 39.90 -3.82 0.91
CA VAL A 26 38.99 -4.89 1.26
C VAL A 26 37.59 -4.28 1.22
N GLU A 27 36.85 -4.58 0.14
CA GLU A 27 35.46 -4.10 0.04
C GLU A 27 34.70 -4.56 1.28
N LYS A 28 34.26 -3.60 2.09
CA LYS A 28 33.45 -3.91 3.25
C LYS A 28 32.20 -4.66 2.80
N PRO A 29 31.84 -5.79 3.43
CA PRO A 29 30.70 -6.58 3.01
C PRO A 29 29.44 -5.73 3.00
N LYS A 30 28.73 -5.71 1.88
CA LYS A 30 27.46 -5.00 1.72
C LYS A 30 26.34 -5.82 2.36
N TYR A 31 25.89 -5.42 3.54
CA TYR A 31 24.77 -6.07 4.22
C TYR A 31 23.39 -5.59 3.74
N TRP A 32 23.33 -4.45 3.06
CA TRP A 32 22.11 -3.82 2.57
C TRP A 32 21.90 -4.09 1.08
N THR A 33 20.66 -4.42 0.73
CA THR A 33 20.18 -4.49 -0.66
C THR A 33 18.98 -3.59 -0.79
N ASN A 34 19.06 -2.59 -1.66
CA ASN A 34 18.02 -1.58 -1.84
C ASN A 34 17.44 -1.67 -3.24
N SER A 35 16.15 -1.38 -3.37
CA SER A 35 15.49 -1.23 -4.67
C SER A 35 14.43 -0.14 -4.62
N LEU A 36 14.27 0.57 -5.70
CA LEU A 36 13.22 1.56 -5.92
C LEU A 36 12.57 1.27 -7.27
N LYS A 37 11.29 0.97 -7.27
CA LYS A 37 10.45 0.86 -8.47
C LYS A 37 9.49 2.04 -8.49
N THR A 38 9.48 2.79 -9.58
CA THR A 38 8.50 3.83 -9.84
C THR A 38 7.71 3.47 -11.09
N GLN A 39 6.43 3.79 -11.10
CA GLN A 39 5.54 3.54 -12.22
C GLN A 39 4.56 4.70 -12.37
N ILE A 40 4.35 5.15 -13.60
CA ILE A 40 3.32 6.12 -13.98
C ILE A 40 2.43 5.45 -15.00
N ASN A 41 1.14 5.38 -14.69
CA ASN A 41 0.10 4.85 -15.56
C ASN A 41 -0.77 6.01 -16.04
N ILE A 42 -1.06 6.04 -17.34
CA ILE A 42 -1.97 7.00 -17.95
C ILE A 42 -3.01 6.20 -18.72
N GLY A 43 -4.28 6.52 -18.52
CA GLY A 43 -5.40 5.94 -19.23
C GLY A 43 -6.24 7.03 -19.89
N GLN A 44 -6.72 6.76 -21.10
CA GLN A 44 -7.66 7.62 -21.81
C GLN A 44 -8.74 6.79 -22.48
N THR A 45 -9.98 7.23 -22.35
CA THR A 45 -11.12 6.75 -23.15
C THR A 45 -11.68 7.94 -23.91
N SER A 46 -11.82 7.80 -25.23
CA SER A 46 -12.43 8.83 -26.09
C SER A 46 -13.56 8.17 -26.89
N LEU A 47 -14.76 8.71 -26.78
CA LEU A 47 -15.96 8.22 -27.39
C LEU A 47 -16.47 9.29 -28.38
N THR A 48 -16.72 8.88 -29.63
CA THR A 48 -17.32 9.74 -30.66
C THR A 48 -18.45 8.96 -31.29
N ASN A 49 -19.69 9.48 -31.23
CA ASN A 49 -20.90 8.84 -31.77
C ASN A 49 -21.11 7.40 -31.26
N TRP A 50 -20.75 7.14 -30.00
CA TRP A 50 -20.82 5.83 -29.38
C TRP A 50 -22.17 5.62 -28.73
N ALA A 51 -23.03 4.74 -29.33
CA ALA A 51 -24.39 4.53 -28.89
C ALA A 51 -24.57 3.70 -27.63
N ALA A 52 -23.53 2.95 -27.19
CA ALA A 52 -23.62 2.04 -26.04
C ALA A 52 -23.44 2.74 -24.69
N GLY A 53 -23.29 4.09 -24.67
CA GLY A 53 -23.05 4.86 -23.44
C GLY A 53 -21.61 4.84 -22.96
N GLY A 54 -21.31 5.58 -21.90
CA GLY A 54 -19.98 5.75 -21.31
C GLY A 54 -19.50 7.20 -21.35
N ASP A 55 -18.35 7.46 -20.76
CA ASP A 55 -17.75 8.78 -20.65
C ASP A 55 -16.39 8.87 -21.34
N ASN A 56 -16.08 10.06 -21.85
CA ASN A 56 -14.69 10.41 -22.13
C ASN A 56 -13.94 10.55 -20.80
N THR A 57 -12.88 9.77 -20.62
CA THR A 57 -12.13 9.77 -19.37
C THR A 57 -10.65 9.95 -19.58
N VAL A 58 -9.99 10.60 -18.63
CA VAL A 58 -8.53 10.64 -18.49
C VAL A 58 -8.19 10.25 -17.06
N SER A 59 -7.27 9.32 -16.92
CA SER A 59 -6.77 8.89 -15.61
C SER A 59 -5.25 8.92 -15.56
N MET A 60 -4.72 9.20 -14.38
CA MET A 60 -3.30 9.14 -14.09
C MET A 60 -3.07 8.54 -12.72
N GLN A 61 -2.08 7.66 -12.60
CA GLN A 61 -1.72 7.01 -11.35
C GLN A 61 -0.20 6.94 -11.24
N GLY A 62 0.32 7.36 -10.10
CA GLY A 62 1.71 7.19 -9.71
C GLY A 62 1.85 6.11 -8.65
N PHE A 63 2.85 5.24 -8.81
CA PHE A 63 3.17 4.17 -7.87
C PHE A 63 4.66 4.19 -7.54
N VAL A 64 5.00 4.02 -6.26
CA VAL A 64 6.36 3.90 -5.75
C VAL A 64 6.43 2.66 -4.85
N ASP A 65 7.45 1.84 -5.03
CA ASP A 65 7.78 0.69 -4.17
C ASP A 65 9.27 0.74 -3.84
N ALA A 66 9.59 1.16 -2.63
CA ALA A 66 10.94 1.27 -2.12
C ALA A 66 11.21 0.17 -1.11
N ASN A 67 12.34 -0.53 -1.27
CA ASN A 67 12.75 -1.60 -0.39
C ASN A 67 14.18 -1.36 0.11
N ALA A 68 14.40 -1.60 1.41
CA ALA A 68 15.71 -1.57 2.04
C ALA A 68 15.85 -2.82 2.93
N ASN A 69 16.62 -3.78 2.46
CA ASN A 69 16.76 -5.09 3.09
C ASN A 69 18.18 -5.27 3.64
N TYR A 70 18.28 -5.49 4.93
CA TYR A 70 19.51 -5.82 5.64
C TYR A 70 19.60 -7.32 5.87
N LYS A 71 20.77 -7.92 5.62
CA LYS A 71 21.03 -9.31 5.96
C LYS A 71 22.47 -9.47 6.43
N LYS A 72 22.65 -9.99 7.64
CA LYS A 72 23.96 -10.36 8.19
C LYS A 72 23.82 -11.65 8.99
N ASN A 73 24.56 -12.67 8.62
CA ASN A 73 24.51 -14.00 9.23
C ASN A 73 23.06 -14.54 9.32
N GLU A 74 22.59 -14.81 10.52
CA GLU A 74 21.26 -15.35 10.81
C GLU A 74 20.19 -14.27 10.96
N LEU A 75 20.55 -12.99 10.86
CA LEU A 75 19.67 -11.85 11.06
C LEU A 75 19.29 -11.23 9.73
N PHE A 76 17.99 -10.92 9.55
CA PHE A 76 17.50 -10.06 8.49
C PHE A 76 16.58 -8.97 9.02
N TRP A 77 16.55 -7.84 8.30
CA TRP A 77 15.63 -6.74 8.54
C TRP A 77 15.19 -6.15 7.20
N ASN A 78 13.95 -6.41 6.84
CA ASN A 78 13.36 -6.01 5.57
C ASN A 78 12.41 -4.85 5.79
N ASN A 79 12.61 -3.76 5.06
CA ASN A 79 11.77 -2.60 5.09
C ASN A 79 11.18 -2.34 3.70
N ARG A 80 9.92 -1.99 3.64
CA ARG A 80 9.20 -1.68 2.41
C ARG A 80 8.29 -0.49 2.59
N LEU A 81 8.36 0.45 1.67
CA LEU A 81 7.44 1.57 1.55
C LEU A 81 6.75 1.51 0.19
N GLN A 82 5.42 1.45 0.19
CA GLN A 82 4.62 1.57 -1.02
C GLN A 82 3.73 2.81 -0.94
N LEU A 83 3.77 3.60 -2.00
CA LEU A 83 2.93 4.77 -2.18
C LEU A 83 2.18 4.63 -3.50
N ASP A 84 0.89 4.88 -3.47
CA ASP A 84 0.03 4.82 -4.65
C ASP A 84 -0.92 6.00 -4.60
N TYR A 85 -0.98 6.79 -5.66
CA TYR A 85 -1.90 7.91 -5.77
C TYR A 85 -2.34 8.11 -7.21
N GLY A 86 -3.64 8.22 -7.40
CA GLY A 86 -4.20 8.39 -8.73
C GLY A 86 -5.51 9.15 -8.73
N PHE A 87 -5.81 9.73 -9.88
CA PHE A 87 -7.06 10.44 -10.13
C PHE A 87 -7.64 10.07 -11.50
N LEU A 88 -8.94 10.23 -11.60
CA LEU A 88 -9.75 10.07 -12.79
C LEU A 88 -10.52 11.37 -13.01
N TYR A 89 -10.58 11.82 -14.26
CA TYR A 89 -11.49 12.84 -14.74
C TYR A 89 -12.42 12.21 -15.76
N ALA A 90 -13.74 12.43 -15.61
CA ALA A 90 -14.75 11.99 -16.56
C ALA A 90 -15.53 13.21 -17.09
N SER A 91 -15.90 13.20 -18.37
CA SER A 91 -16.59 14.34 -19.00
C SER A 91 -17.95 14.65 -18.38
N SER A 92 -18.67 13.61 -17.93
CA SER A 92 -19.96 13.73 -17.24
C SER A 92 -19.86 14.32 -15.84
N LYS A 93 -18.64 14.26 -15.22
CA LYS A 93 -18.41 14.74 -13.86
C LYS A 93 -17.23 15.73 -13.85
N PRO A 94 -17.49 17.03 -13.87
CA PRO A 94 -16.45 18.05 -14.08
C PRO A 94 -15.50 18.24 -12.87
N ILE A 95 -15.16 17.18 -12.20
CA ILE A 95 -14.28 17.13 -11.02
C ILE A 95 -13.28 15.97 -11.15
N PHE A 96 -12.10 16.17 -10.57
CA PHE A 96 -11.15 15.07 -10.40
C PHE A 96 -11.60 14.16 -9.27
N GLN A 97 -11.68 12.87 -9.57
CA GLN A 97 -12.07 11.82 -8.62
C GLN A 97 -10.83 11.00 -8.28
N LYS A 98 -10.63 10.73 -7.02
CA LYS A 98 -9.57 9.83 -6.57
C LYS A 98 -9.91 8.39 -6.96
N ASN A 99 -9.01 7.71 -7.68
CA ASN A 99 -9.20 6.31 -8.09
C ASN A 99 -8.18 5.34 -7.43
N ALA A 100 -7.06 5.88 -6.95
CA ALA A 100 -6.06 5.13 -6.18
C ALA A 100 -5.50 6.02 -5.07
N ASP A 101 -5.29 5.43 -3.88
CA ASP A 101 -4.66 6.13 -2.76
C ASP A 101 -4.23 5.11 -1.71
N ARG A 102 -2.94 5.01 -1.46
CA ARG A 102 -2.38 4.06 -0.49
C ARG A 102 -1.05 4.57 0.04
N ILE A 103 -0.91 4.53 1.35
CA ILE A 103 0.36 4.56 2.07
C ILE A 103 0.49 3.19 2.74
N TYR A 104 1.57 2.47 2.48
CA TYR A 104 1.88 1.21 3.14
C TYR A 104 3.35 1.19 3.54
N LEU A 105 3.60 0.99 4.82
CA LEU A 105 4.93 0.78 5.38
C LEU A 105 4.95 -0.59 6.05
N GLU A 106 5.97 -1.38 5.75
CA GLU A 106 6.25 -2.65 6.41
C GLU A 106 7.70 -2.69 6.87
N SER A 107 7.93 -3.13 8.10
CA SER A 107 9.25 -3.34 8.66
C SER A 107 9.28 -4.70 9.36
N LYS A 108 10.03 -5.64 8.80
CA LYS A 108 10.10 -7.02 9.24
C LYS A 108 11.51 -7.39 9.69
N PHE A 109 11.64 -7.64 10.96
CA PHE A 109 12.86 -8.17 11.56
C PHE A 109 12.74 -9.68 11.73
N GLY A 110 13.82 -10.43 11.48
CA GLY A 110 13.82 -11.87 11.69
C GLY A 110 15.20 -12.41 12.05
N TYR A 111 15.18 -13.46 12.87
CA TYR A 111 16.35 -14.20 13.31
C TYR A 111 16.17 -15.69 13.04
N LYS A 112 17.10 -16.28 12.30
CA LYS A 112 17.06 -17.69 11.91
C LYS A 112 17.31 -18.59 13.09
N THR A 113 16.51 -19.66 13.21
CA THR A 113 16.75 -20.68 14.22
C THR A 113 17.82 -21.65 13.78
N GLU A 114 18.72 -22.03 14.68
CA GLU A 114 19.78 -23.03 14.39
C GLU A 114 19.21 -24.44 14.25
N LYS A 115 18.10 -24.75 14.97
CA LYS A 115 17.54 -26.09 15.08
C LYS A 115 16.66 -26.50 13.91
N MET A 116 16.07 -25.53 13.17
CA MET A 116 15.14 -25.83 12.07
C MET A 116 15.52 -25.07 10.81
N LYS A 117 15.68 -25.83 9.74
CA LYS A 117 16.03 -25.28 8.43
C LYS A 117 14.86 -24.43 7.92
N ASN A 118 15.15 -23.22 7.43
CA ASN A 118 14.18 -22.29 6.84
C ASN A 118 13.11 -21.73 7.83
N LEU A 119 13.35 -21.80 9.13
CA LEU A 119 12.50 -21.24 10.16
C LEU A 119 13.19 -20.02 10.80
N TYR A 120 12.41 -18.94 10.98
CA TYR A 120 12.88 -17.69 11.58
C TYR A 120 11.89 -17.23 12.65
N PHE A 121 12.38 -16.75 13.79
CA PHE A 121 11.58 -15.90 14.65
C PHE A 121 11.46 -14.54 13.99
N SER A 122 10.27 -13.95 14.00
CA SER A 122 10.01 -12.68 13.33
C SER A 122 9.16 -11.73 14.13
N ALA A 123 9.46 -10.44 13.98
CA ALA A 123 8.62 -9.32 14.38
C ALA A 123 8.30 -8.52 13.12
N ASN A 124 7.03 -8.36 12.79
CA ASN A 124 6.57 -7.62 11.63
C ASN A 124 5.71 -6.44 12.09
N TYR A 125 6.14 -5.24 11.75
CA TYR A 125 5.35 -4.02 11.91
C TYR A 125 4.82 -3.60 10.56
N ASP A 126 3.54 -3.26 10.48
CA ASP A 126 2.92 -2.67 9.30
C ASP A 126 2.04 -1.46 9.66
N PHE A 127 2.03 -0.51 8.74
CA PHE A 127 1.15 0.66 8.77
C PHE A 127 0.54 0.85 7.39
N LYS A 128 -0.79 1.05 7.36
CA LYS A 128 -1.54 1.31 6.13
C LYS A 128 -2.49 2.48 6.33
N SER A 129 -2.51 3.43 5.41
CA SER A 129 -3.43 4.57 5.38
C SER A 129 -3.58 5.11 3.95
N GLN A 130 -4.12 6.31 3.83
CA GLN A 130 -4.35 7.06 2.60
C GLN A 130 -3.80 8.49 2.75
N PHE A 131 -3.54 9.17 1.62
CA PHE A 131 -3.04 10.56 1.62
C PHE A 131 -4.17 11.59 1.74
N ALA A 132 -5.26 11.35 1.01
CA ALA A 132 -6.29 12.35 0.76
C ALA A 132 -7.70 11.79 1.00
N ASN A 133 -8.66 12.69 1.12
CA ASN A 133 -10.06 12.33 1.21
C ASN A 133 -10.55 11.63 -0.06
N GLY A 134 -11.24 10.52 0.11
CA GLY A 134 -11.95 9.79 -0.92
C GLY A 134 -13.46 10.00 -0.77
N TYR A 135 -14.13 10.20 -1.89
CA TYR A 135 -15.55 10.51 -1.91
C TYR A 135 -16.31 9.56 -2.82
N GLU A 136 -17.53 9.26 -2.45
CA GLU A 136 -18.55 8.78 -3.37
C GLU A 136 -19.30 9.99 -3.92
N TYR A 137 -19.52 10.00 -5.24
CA TYR A 137 -20.15 11.11 -5.93
C TYR A 137 -21.54 10.71 -6.38
N LYS A 138 -22.57 11.28 -5.74
CA LYS A 138 -23.95 11.13 -6.14
C LYS A 138 -24.28 12.15 -7.22
N THR A 139 -25.21 11.81 -8.10
CA THR A 139 -25.70 12.77 -9.12
C THR A 139 -26.36 13.95 -8.40
N PRO A 140 -25.94 15.20 -8.69
CA PRO A 140 -26.60 16.38 -8.13
C PRO A 140 -28.07 16.43 -8.54
N GLY A 141 -28.96 16.75 -7.59
CA GLY A 141 -30.40 16.88 -7.83
C GLY A 141 -30.78 18.20 -8.52
N VAL A 142 -30.00 18.65 -9.50
CA VAL A 142 -30.20 19.91 -10.24
C VAL A 142 -30.52 19.55 -11.69
N GLU A 143 -31.67 20.02 -12.17
CA GLU A 143 -32.06 19.86 -13.57
C GLU A 143 -31.15 20.67 -14.49
N ASN A 144 -30.77 20.10 -15.64
CA ASN A 144 -29.94 20.73 -16.67
C ASN A 144 -28.61 21.28 -16.13
N ILE A 145 -27.95 20.52 -15.25
CA ILE A 145 -26.67 20.92 -14.63
C ILE A 145 -25.60 21.25 -15.68
N GLU A 146 -25.66 20.60 -16.86
CA GLU A 146 -24.76 20.84 -17.99
C GLU A 146 -24.86 22.24 -18.59
N ASP A 147 -26.00 22.92 -18.44
CA ASP A 147 -26.23 24.28 -18.95
C ASP A 147 -25.67 25.36 -18.01
N LEU A 148 -25.34 24.99 -16.78
CA LEU A 148 -24.77 25.91 -15.79
C LEU A 148 -23.31 26.26 -16.12
N PRO A 149 -22.84 27.43 -15.66
CA PRO A 149 -21.43 27.75 -15.72
C PRO A 149 -20.55 26.68 -15.07
N ARG A 150 -19.42 26.34 -15.66
CA ARG A 150 -18.52 25.28 -15.19
C ARG A 150 -18.22 25.33 -13.69
N LYS A 151 -18.06 26.52 -13.11
CA LYS A 151 -17.80 26.71 -11.69
C LYS A 151 -18.97 26.25 -10.82
N GLU A 152 -20.19 26.49 -11.23
CA GLU A 152 -21.41 26.08 -10.54
C GLU A 152 -21.60 24.55 -10.63
N GLN A 153 -21.41 23.96 -11.82
CA GLN A 153 -21.39 22.51 -12.00
C GLN A 153 -20.42 21.86 -11.01
N ILE A 154 -19.18 22.35 -10.93
CA ILE A 154 -18.16 21.84 -9.99
C ILE A 154 -18.63 21.93 -8.55
N GLN A 155 -19.31 23.03 -8.16
CA GLN A 155 -19.81 23.20 -6.81
C GLN A 155 -20.92 22.19 -6.49
N HIS A 156 -21.92 22.03 -7.35
CA HIS A 156 -22.99 21.05 -7.17
C HIS A 156 -22.47 19.61 -7.04
N TRP A 157 -21.47 19.23 -7.85
CA TRP A 157 -20.82 17.92 -7.73
C TRP A 157 -20.04 17.77 -6.42
N LYS A 158 -19.45 18.84 -5.90
CA LYS A 158 -18.78 18.83 -4.59
C LYS A 158 -19.78 18.73 -3.43
N ASP A 159 -20.93 19.36 -3.57
CA ASP A 159 -21.96 19.35 -2.51
C ASP A 159 -22.70 17.99 -2.46
N ALA A 160 -22.82 17.30 -3.59
CA ALA A 160 -23.46 15.98 -3.71
C ALA A 160 -22.53 14.80 -3.35
N ARG A 161 -21.29 15.04 -2.93
CA ARG A 161 -20.34 13.99 -2.57
C ARG A 161 -20.44 13.59 -1.11
N GLU A 162 -20.21 12.30 -0.84
CA GLU A 162 -20.17 11.73 0.50
C GLU A 162 -18.73 11.26 0.82
N LEU A 163 -18.21 11.66 1.97
CA LEU A 163 -16.88 11.22 2.43
C LEU A 163 -16.89 9.71 2.70
N LYS A 164 -15.91 8.98 2.17
CA LYS A 164 -15.74 7.52 2.36
C LYS A 164 -14.42 7.16 3.02
N SER A 165 -13.41 7.98 2.88
CA SER A 165 -12.07 7.72 3.46
C SER A 165 -11.22 8.98 3.48
N GLY A 166 -10.14 8.98 4.27
CA GLY A 166 -9.19 10.07 4.33
C GLY A 166 -7.88 9.66 5.01
N PHE A 167 -7.00 10.62 5.22
CA PHE A 167 -5.78 10.41 5.98
C PHE A 167 -6.09 10.01 7.42
N LEU A 168 -5.58 8.86 7.88
CA LEU A 168 -5.93 8.23 9.16
C LEU A 168 -7.44 7.98 9.35
N ALA A 169 -8.17 7.77 8.24
CA ALA A 169 -9.60 7.47 8.27
C ALA A 169 -9.99 6.53 7.10
N PRO A 170 -9.68 5.20 7.21
CA PRO A 170 -8.97 4.54 8.29
C PRO A 170 -7.46 4.53 8.15
N ALA A 171 -6.78 4.32 9.29
CA ALA A 171 -5.44 3.79 9.33
C ALA A 171 -5.40 2.49 10.14
N TYR A 172 -4.52 1.58 9.72
CA TYR A 172 -4.24 0.32 10.41
C TYR A 172 -2.77 0.29 10.77
N THR A 173 -2.46 -0.08 11.99
CA THR A 173 -1.07 -0.31 12.43
C THR A 173 -1.04 -1.59 13.25
N ASN A 174 -0.12 -2.50 12.94
CA ASN A 174 -0.01 -3.80 13.58
C ASN A 174 1.44 -4.12 13.90
N LEU A 175 1.64 -4.81 15.02
CA LEU A 175 2.89 -5.48 15.37
C LEU A 175 2.59 -6.97 15.58
N ALA A 176 3.13 -7.80 14.70
CA ALA A 176 2.94 -9.24 14.70
C ALA A 176 4.22 -9.94 15.14
N LEU A 177 4.14 -10.72 16.22
CA LEU A 177 5.24 -11.52 16.75
C LEU A 177 4.97 -13.00 16.47
N GLY A 178 5.88 -13.64 15.77
CA GLY A 178 5.65 -15.01 15.32
C GLY A 178 6.86 -15.68 14.69
N ILE A 179 6.57 -16.61 13.82
CA ILE A 179 7.55 -17.40 13.09
C ILE A 179 7.31 -17.31 11.59
N ASP A 180 8.40 -17.23 10.83
CA ASP A 180 8.43 -17.35 9.37
C ASP A 180 8.97 -18.71 8.97
N TYR A 181 8.23 -19.39 8.12
CA TYR A 181 8.69 -20.59 7.45
C TYR A 181 8.82 -20.31 5.95
N THR A 182 10.02 -20.48 5.41
CA THR A 182 10.34 -20.26 4.00
C THR A 182 10.72 -21.59 3.33
N PRO A 183 9.73 -22.46 3.00
CA PRO A 183 10.00 -23.77 2.40
C PRO A 183 10.72 -23.66 1.06
N THR A 184 10.44 -22.60 0.32
CA THR A 184 11.04 -22.32 -0.99
C THR A 184 11.44 -20.85 -1.10
N LYS A 185 12.18 -20.48 -2.16
CA LYS A 185 12.59 -19.08 -2.41
C LYS A 185 11.41 -18.15 -2.77
N TRP A 186 10.30 -18.73 -3.19
CA TRP A 186 9.12 -18.00 -3.69
C TRP A 186 7.94 -17.99 -2.72
N LEU A 187 8.00 -18.78 -1.63
CA LEU A 187 6.92 -18.87 -0.63
C LEU A 187 7.44 -18.58 0.77
N THR A 188 6.78 -17.66 1.46
CA THR A 188 6.96 -17.41 2.90
C THR A 188 5.62 -17.55 3.59
N VAL A 189 5.58 -18.34 4.65
CA VAL A 189 4.43 -18.50 5.56
C VAL A 189 4.81 -17.87 6.88
N ASN A 190 4.08 -16.86 7.32
CA ASN A 190 4.25 -16.23 8.63
C ASN A 190 3.04 -16.59 9.50
N PHE A 191 3.28 -17.17 10.64
CA PHE A 191 2.26 -17.37 11.67
C PHE A 191 2.64 -16.57 12.91
N ALA A 192 1.82 -15.59 13.26
CA ALA A 192 2.00 -14.70 14.40
C ALA A 192 0.83 -14.86 15.37
N PRO A 193 0.95 -15.71 16.40
CA PRO A 193 -0.09 -15.93 17.42
C PRO A 193 -0.33 -14.69 18.29
N VAL A 194 0.61 -13.75 18.31
CA VAL A 194 0.48 -12.48 19.02
C VAL A 194 0.64 -11.35 18.03
N THR A 195 -0.49 -10.82 17.59
CA THR A 195 -0.58 -9.66 16.71
C THR A 195 -1.45 -8.61 17.38
N GLY A 196 -0.84 -7.48 17.76
CA GLY A 196 -1.54 -6.36 18.39
C GLY A 196 -1.46 -5.12 17.51
N GLY A 197 -2.53 -4.31 17.49
CA GLY A 197 -2.54 -3.12 16.68
C GLY A 197 -3.71 -2.19 16.95
N PHE A 198 -3.76 -1.13 16.16
CA PHE A 198 -4.81 -0.13 16.23
C PHE A 198 -5.44 0.08 14.87
N VAL A 199 -6.77 0.16 14.87
CA VAL A 199 -7.56 0.78 13.80
C VAL A 199 -7.86 2.21 14.24
N ILE A 200 -7.48 3.18 13.43
CA ILE A 200 -7.63 4.60 13.71
C ILE A 200 -8.59 5.19 12.69
N VAL A 201 -9.62 5.91 13.15
CA VAL A 201 -10.56 6.66 12.32
C VAL A 201 -10.65 8.08 12.84
N ARG A 202 -9.81 8.94 12.27
CA ARG A 202 -9.70 10.33 12.69
C ARG A 202 -10.99 11.11 12.44
N ASP A 203 -11.59 10.90 11.25
CA ASP A 203 -12.80 11.62 10.83
C ASP A 203 -14.04 11.06 11.52
N GLU A 204 -14.81 11.96 12.16
CA GLU A 204 -16.00 11.60 12.95
C GLU A 204 -17.09 10.98 12.11
N ALA A 205 -17.35 11.53 10.92
CA ALA A 205 -18.40 11.02 10.03
C ALA A 205 -18.17 9.57 9.57
N LEU A 206 -16.93 9.07 9.64
CA LEU A 206 -16.58 7.71 9.23
C LEU A 206 -16.58 6.70 10.39
N ARG A 207 -16.56 7.14 11.65
CA ARG A 207 -16.42 6.25 12.82
C ARG A 207 -17.51 5.18 12.90
N GLN A 208 -18.73 5.51 12.54
CA GLN A 208 -19.84 4.55 12.54
C GLN A 208 -19.64 3.45 11.48
N SER A 209 -19.20 3.81 10.27
CA SER A 209 -18.94 2.87 9.17
C SER A 209 -17.82 1.85 9.48
N TYR A 210 -16.93 2.19 10.44
CA TYR A 210 -15.84 1.33 10.90
C TYR A 210 -16.12 0.71 12.28
N SER A 211 -17.36 0.73 12.75
CA SER A 211 -17.82 0.13 14.02
C SER A 211 -16.95 0.55 15.21
N MET A 212 -16.67 1.86 15.32
CA MET A 212 -15.93 2.40 16.46
C MET A 212 -16.77 2.37 17.72
N ALA A 213 -16.15 1.97 18.85
CA ALA A 213 -16.84 1.87 20.13
C ALA A 213 -17.26 3.23 20.68
N LEU A 214 -18.33 3.24 21.47
CA LEU A 214 -18.81 4.42 22.18
C LEU A 214 -17.75 4.91 23.18
N LYS A 215 -17.62 6.22 23.32
CA LYS A 215 -16.81 6.82 24.38
C LYS A 215 -17.47 6.62 25.74
N LYS A 216 -16.69 6.48 26.79
CA LYS A 216 -17.17 6.25 28.16
C LYS A 216 -18.15 7.33 28.66
N GLU A 217 -17.96 8.57 28.24
CA GLU A 217 -18.81 9.70 28.62
C GLU A 217 -20.25 9.60 28.11
N TYR A 218 -20.47 8.77 27.07
CA TYR A 218 -21.80 8.52 26.49
C TYR A 218 -22.37 7.15 26.93
N GLU A 219 -21.62 6.36 27.70
CA GLU A 219 -22.13 5.11 28.29
C GLU A 219 -23.23 5.44 29.31
N GLY A 220 -24.41 4.87 29.14
CA GLY A 220 -25.57 5.17 29.99
C GLY A 220 -26.49 6.34 29.52
N ILE A 221 -26.06 7.11 28.52
CA ILE A 221 -26.95 8.08 27.87
C ILE A 221 -27.84 7.34 26.86
N PRO A 222 -29.18 7.57 26.84
CA PRO A 222 -30.06 7.00 25.83
C PRO A 222 -29.59 7.34 24.41
N GLU A 223 -29.75 6.41 23.46
CA GLU A 223 -29.27 6.60 22.09
C GLU A 223 -29.85 7.84 21.40
N ALA A 224 -31.12 8.14 21.66
CA ALA A 224 -31.81 9.32 21.12
C ALA A 224 -31.23 10.67 21.61
N GLU A 225 -30.49 10.67 22.71
CA GLU A 225 -29.88 11.88 23.30
C GLU A 225 -28.38 12.01 22.93
N ARG A 226 -27.83 11.02 22.23
CA ARG A 226 -26.41 11.04 21.80
C ARG A 226 -26.24 11.83 20.51
N PRO A 227 -25.08 12.48 20.29
CA PRO A 227 -24.72 13.01 18.98
C PRO A 227 -24.78 11.92 17.91
N THR A 228 -25.19 12.28 16.70
CA THR A 228 -25.29 11.34 15.55
C THR A 228 -24.21 11.55 14.50
N ASP A 229 -23.32 12.52 14.71
CA ASP A 229 -22.24 12.92 13.80
C ASP A 229 -20.98 12.05 13.92
N GLY A 230 -20.97 11.07 14.84
CA GLY A 230 -19.83 10.21 15.13
C GLY A 230 -18.89 10.75 16.21
N SER A 231 -19.13 11.97 16.74
CA SER A 231 -18.33 12.55 17.82
C SER A 231 -18.42 11.75 19.13
N GLN A 232 -19.52 11.04 19.35
CA GLN A 232 -19.76 10.14 20.49
C GLN A 232 -18.90 8.86 20.43
N LEU A 233 -18.31 8.52 19.27
CA LEU A 233 -17.52 7.32 19.07
C LEU A 233 -16.02 7.60 19.27
N ARG A 234 -15.28 6.59 19.71
CA ARG A 234 -13.82 6.63 19.84
C ARG A 234 -13.20 6.75 18.45
N ASN A 235 -12.04 7.40 18.41
CA ASN A 235 -11.27 7.55 17.15
C ASN A 235 -10.24 6.42 16.93
N TYR A 236 -10.15 5.46 17.85
CA TYR A 236 -9.30 4.27 17.70
C TYR A 236 -9.95 3.05 18.36
N ARG A 237 -9.57 1.88 17.86
CA ARG A 237 -9.87 0.57 18.43
C ARG A 237 -8.58 -0.23 18.50
N PHE A 238 -8.27 -0.76 19.68
CA PHE A 238 -7.17 -1.71 19.86
C PHE A 238 -7.66 -3.12 19.53
N GLU A 239 -6.84 -3.87 18.82
CA GLU A 239 -7.07 -5.26 18.46
C GLU A 239 -5.89 -6.11 18.90
N LEU A 240 -6.16 -7.31 19.38
CA LEU A 240 -5.16 -8.32 19.72
C LEU A 240 -5.65 -9.67 19.20
N GLY A 241 -4.80 -10.38 18.47
CA GLY A 241 -5.25 -11.63 17.84
C GLY A 241 -4.12 -12.46 17.26
N ALA A 242 -4.50 -13.42 16.43
CA ALA A 242 -3.57 -14.20 15.61
C ALA A 242 -3.61 -13.75 14.15
N GLN A 243 -2.45 -13.77 13.51
CA GLN A 243 -2.29 -13.51 12.08
C GLN A 243 -1.61 -14.69 11.38
N LEU A 244 -2.16 -15.07 10.23
CA LEU A 244 -1.49 -15.92 9.25
C LEU A 244 -1.28 -15.11 7.97
N LYS A 245 -0.02 -14.98 7.54
CA LYS A 245 0.35 -14.27 6.31
C LYS A 245 1.07 -15.21 5.37
N LEU A 246 0.63 -15.25 4.12
CA LEU A 246 1.22 -16.02 3.05
C LEU A 246 1.73 -15.04 1.98
N ASP A 247 3.03 -15.06 1.73
CA ASP A 247 3.67 -14.27 0.68
C ASP A 247 4.20 -15.19 -0.42
N VAL A 248 3.73 -14.99 -1.64
CA VAL A 248 4.20 -15.66 -2.85
C VAL A 248 4.85 -14.64 -3.77
N LYS A 249 6.08 -14.91 -4.24
CA LYS A 249 6.80 -14.06 -5.21
C LYS A 249 7.50 -14.94 -6.22
N VAL A 250 6.99 -14.97 -7.45
CA VAL A 250 7.47 -15.80 -8.54
C VAL A 250 7.90 -14.94 -9.72
N ASN A 251 9.15 -15.04 -10.14
CA ASN A 251 9.59 -14.59 -11.45
C ASN A 251 9.51 -15.79 -12.39
N VAL A 252 8.46 -15.81 -13.22
CA VAL A 252 8.24 -16.92 -14.17
C VAL A 252 9.31 -16.88 -15.27
N ASN A 253 9.64 -15.65 -15.70
CA ASN A 253 10.76 -15.36 -16.62
C ASN A 253 11.18 -13.88 -16.45
N ASP A 254 12.11 -13.40 -17.29
CA ASP A 254 12.65 -12.04 -17.24
C ASP A 254 11.59 -10.96 -17.51
N ASN A 255 10.46 -11.32 -18.11
CA ASN A 255 9.40 -10.40 -18.50
C ASN A 255 8.13 -10.55 -17.68
N PHE A 256 7.93 -11.67 -16.99
CA PHE A 256 6.69 -11.93 -16.26
C PHE A 256 6.96 -12.30 -14.81
N SER A 257 6.35 -11.55 -13.89
CA SER A 257 6.39 -11.82 -12.46
C SER A 257 4.99 -11.80 -11.85
N TYR A 258 4.83 -12.64 -10.85
CA TYR A 258 3.62 -12.74 -10.04
C TYR A 258 3.95 -12.58 -8.56
N SER A 259 3.18 -11.78 -7.87
CA SER A 259 3.22 -11.70 -6.41
C SER A 259 1.81 -11.77 -5.83
N SER A 260 1.67 -12.51 -4.75
CA SER A 260 0.43 -12.64 -3.99
C SER A 260 0.72 -12.54 -2.51
N GLN A 261 -0.14 -11.85 -1.78
CA GLN A 261 -0.10 -11.79 -0.34
C GLN A 261 -1.50 -12.02 0.22
N VAL A 262 -1.65 -13.03 1.04
CA VAL A 262 -2.87 -13.30 1.81
C VAL A 262 -2.56 -13.01 3.27
N VAL A 263 -3.39 -12.19 3.91
CA VAL A 263 -3.34 -11.93 5.35
C VAL A 263 -4.69 -12.32 5.95
N LEU A 264 -4.65 -13.25 6.87
CA LEU A 264 -5.80 -13.68 7.68
C LEU A 264 -5.56 -13.22 9.10
N PHE A 265 -6.55 -12.59 9.71
CA PHE A 265 -6.48 -12.11 11.09
C PHE A 265 -7.75 -12.48 11.86
N SER A 266 -7.57 -13.02 13.05
CA SER A 266 -8.64 -13.33 14.00
C SER A 266 -8.42 -12.51 15.27
N ASN A 267 -9.43 -11.72 15.67
CA ASN A 267 -9.36 -10.86 16.85
C ASN A 267 -9.77 -11.60 18.12
N TYR A 268 -8.88 -11.84 19.05
CA TYR A 268 -9.16 -12.53 20.31
C TYR A 268 -10.13 -11.77 21.24
N LEU A 269 -10.18 -10.44 21.08
CA LEU A 269 -10.95 -9.57 21.97
C LEU A 269 -12.40 -9.38 21.52
N ASP A 270 -12.71 -9.74 20.26
CA ASP A 270 -14.01 -9.49 19.69
C ASP A 270 -14.29 -10.43 18.53
N HIS A 271 -15.20 -11.40 18.76
CA HIS A 271 -15.62 -12.41 17.79
C HIS A 271 -14.44 -13.15 17.12
N PRO A 272 -13.65 -13.94 17.87
CA PRO A 272 -12.46 -14.62 17.33
C PRO A 272 -12.80 -15.63 16.23
N GLU A 273 -14.05 -16.07 16.12
CA GLU A 273 -14.57 -16.90 15.03
C GLU A 273 -14.65 -16.16 13.69
N ASN A 274 -14.71 -14.82 13.71
CA ASN A 274 -14.75 -14.00 12.51
C ASN A 274 -13.33 -13.77 11.97
N LEU A 275 -13.12 -14.12 10.72
CA LEU A 275 -11.83 -14.03 10.08
C LEU A 275 -11.78 -12.80 9.14
N ARG A 276 -10.90 -11.85 9.44
CA ARG A 276 -10.59 -10.76 8.51
C ARG A 276 -9.66 -11.30 7.43
N VAL A 277 -9.97 -10.99 6.17
CA VAL A 277 -9.21 -11.43 5.00
C VAL A 277 -8.76 -10.21 4.20
N ASN A 278 -7.46 -10.15 3.88
CA ASN A 278 -6.93 -9.26 2.87
C ASN A 278 -6.08 -10.08 1.89
N TRP A 279 -6.45 -10.06 0.62
CA TRP A 279 -5.75 -10.80 -0.42
C TRP A 279 -5.39 -9.89 -1.58
N ASP A 280 -4.11 -9.59 -1.69
CA ASP A 280 -3.53 -8.77 -2.74
C ASP A 280 -2.83 -9.66 -3.77
N ASN A 281 -3.11 -9.46 -5.06
CA ASN A 281 -2.39 -10.07 -6.17
C ASN A 281 -1.86 -9.01 -7.12
N ARG A 282 -0.70 -9.29 -7.70
CA ARG A 282 -0.08 -8.46 -8.72
C ARG A 282 0.60 -9.30 -9.77
N PHE A 283 0.23 -9.09 -11.01
CA PHE A 283 0.84 -9.65 -12.20
C PHE A 283 1.52 -8.52 -12.97
N ASP A 284 2.82 -8.58 -13.14
CA ASP A 284 3.60 -7.64 -13.93
C ASP A 284 4.12 -8.32 -15.19
N TRP A 285 3.79 -7.76 -16.35
CA TRP A 285 4.30 -8.19 -17.63
C TRP A 285 5.08 -7.05 -18.29
N LYS A 286 6.38 -7.21 -18.42
CA LYS A 286 7.28 -6.28 -19.10
C LYS A 286 7.19 -6.50 -20.60
N LEU A 287 6.59 -5.56 -21.32
CA LEU A 287 6.40 -5.61 -22.77
C LEU A 287 7.62 -5.07 -23.52
N ALA A 288 8.30 -4.06 -22.96
CA ALA A 288 9.52 -3.45 -23.49
C ALA A 288 10.38 -2.94 -22.32
N LYS A 289 11.55 -2.37 -22.61
CA LYS A 289 12.52 -1.91 -21.59
C LYS A 289 11.90 -1.05 -20.47
N TYR A 290 10.93 -0.21 -20.81
CA TYR A 290 10.28 0.72 -19.88
C TYR A 290 8.75 0.57 -19.85
N PHE A 291 8.16 -0.26 -20.68
CA PHE A 291 6.71 -0.44 -20.73
C PHE A 291 6.30 -1.74 -20.09
N SER A 292 5.32 -1.67 -19.22
CA SER A 292 4.75 -2.82 -18.54
C SER A 292 3.23 -2.78 -18.55
N PHE A 293 2.66 -3.97 -18.58
CA PHE A 293 1.27 -4.24 -18.29
C PHE A 293 1.20 -4.78 -16.85
N THR A 294 0.31 -4.26 -16.05
CA THR A 294 0.13 -4.67 -14.66
C THR A 294 -1.35 -4.93 -14.40
N LEU A 295 -1.65 -6.13 -13.89
CA LEU A 295 -2.95 -6.46 -13.33
C LEU A 295 -2.79 -6.59 -11.82
N THR A 296 -3.59 -5.85 -11.06
CA THR A 296 -3.69 -6.00 -9.61
C THR A 296 -5.11 -6.35 -9.22
N THR A 297 -5.25 -7.28 -8.28
CA THR A 297 -6.54 -7.56 -7.64
C THR A 297 -6.38 -7.44 -6.13
N ASN A 298 -7.39 -6.91 -5.48
CA ASN A 298 -7.46 -6.82 -4.03
C ASN A 298 -8.84 -7.28 -3.57
N LEU A 299 -8.87 -8.27 -2.70
CA LEU A 299 -10.06 -8.77 -2.03
C LEU A 299 -9.93 -8.50 -0.55
N ILE A 300 -10.95 -7.84 0.02
CA ILE A 300 -11.01 -7.53 1.45
C ILE A 300 -12.34 -8.02 2.01
N TYR A 301 -12.27 -8.70 3.15
CA TYR A 301 -13.39 -8.96 4.02
C TYR A 301 -13.04 -8.54 5.44
N ASP A 302 -13.89 -7.72 6.05
CA ASP A 302 -13.78 -7.29 7.44
C ASP A 302 -15.20 -7.17 8.00
N ASP A 303 -15.50 -7.94 9.04
CA ASP A 303 -16.82 -7.98 9.69
C ASP A 303 -17.16 -6.66 10.42
N LYS A 304 -16.17 -5.81 10.66
CA LYS A 304 -16.35 -4.49 11.27
C LYS A 304 -16.64 -3.37 10.26
N VAL A 305 -16.58 -3.68 8.96
CA VAL A 305 -16.84 -2.70 7.89
C VAL A 305 -18.22 -2.92 7.29
N MET A 306 -19.11 -1.94 7.52
CA MET A 306 -20.46 -1.93 6.97
C MET A 306 -20.48 -1.24 5.61
N ILE A 307 -20.94 -1.96 4.60
CA ILE A 307 -21.00 -1.47 3.21
C ILE A 307 -22.45 -1.31 2.80
N LYS A 308 -22.82 -0.08 2.49
CA LYS A 308 -24.12 0.27 1.90
C LYS A 308 -24.11 -0.08 0.40
N SER A 309 -25.25 -0.52 -0.11
CA SER A 309 -25.45 -0.80 -1.53
C SER A 309 -26.85 -0.40 -1.94
N ASP A 310 -26.97 0.34 -3.03
CA ASP A 310 -28.27 0.78 -3.56
C ASP A 310 -29.22 -0.39 -3.89
N LYS A 311 -28.67 -1.58 -4.15
CA LYS A 311 -29.43 -2.79 -4.48
C LYS A 311 -30.31 -3.31 -3.34
N ASP A 312 -29.95 -3.02 -2.09
CA ASP A 312 -30.64 -3.53 -0.91
C ASP A 312 -30.62 -2.53 0.26
N ILE A 313 -30.48 -1.25 -0.02
CA ILE A 313 -30.48 -0.15 0.97
C ILE A 313 -31.76 -0.13 1.80
N ASP A 314 -32.91 -0.47 1.19
CA ASP A 314 -34.21 -0.53 1.89
C ASP A 314 -34.23 -1.61 2.99
N LYS A 315 -33.47 -2.69 2.83
CA LYS A 315 -33.36 -3.80 3.80
C LYS A 315 -32.25 -3.56 4.82
N PHE A 316 -31.18 -2.88 4.41
CA PHE A 316 -29.97 -2.64 5.21
C PHE A 316 -29.54 -1.18 5.11
N PRO A 317 -30.30 -0.25 5.73
CA PRO A 317 -30.02 1.18 5.62
C PRO A 317 -28.66 1.58 6.21
N ASP A 318 -28.16 0.83 7.19
CA ASP A 318 -26.84 1.02 7.80
C ASP A 318 -25.72 0.25 7.08
N GLY A 319 -26.05 -0.48 6.03
CA GLY A 319 -25.14 -1.39 5.34
C GLY A 319 -25.05 -2.76 6.00
N ARG A 320 -24.24 -3.63 5.43
CA ARG A 320 -23.88 -4.94 6.01
C ARG A 320 -22.47 -5.35 5.63
N GLN A 321 -21.94 -6.38 6.29
CA GLN A 321 -20.65 -6.96 5.94
C GLN A 321 -20.69 -7.52 4.52
N ARG A 322 -19.70 -7.17 3.71
CA ARG A 322 -19.57 -7.64 2.32
C ARG A 322 -18.11 -7.88 1.97
N VAL A 323 -17.89 -8.85 1.11
CA VAL A 323 -16.61 -8.99 0.41
C VAL A 323 -16.46 -7.79 -0.52
N GLN A 324 -15.32 -7.10 -0.42
CA GLN A 324 -14.92 -6.02 -1.30
C GLN A 324 -13.91 -6.58 -2.31
N PHE A 325 -14.10 -6.29 -3.58
CA PHE A 325 -13.18 -6.70 -4.63
C PHE A 325 -12.85 -5.50 -5.50
N LYS A 326 -11.56 -5.28 -5.71
CA LYS A 326 -11.03 -4.28 -6.62
C LYS A 326 -10.08 -4.93 -7.60
N GLU A 327 -10.29 -4.64 -8.88
CA GLU A 327 -9.40 -5.01 -9.96
C GLU A 327 -8.87 -3.72 -10.63
N THR A 328 -7.60 -3.72 -10.95
CA THR A 328 -6.99 -2.62 -11.69
C THR A 328 -6.07 -3.17 -12.76
N LEU A 329 -6.37 -2.82 -14.00
CA LEU A 329 -5.58 -3.10 -15.17
C LEU A 329 -4.84 -1.82 -15.56
N ALA A 330 -3.53 -1.88 -15.63
CA ALA A 330 -2.69 -0.72 -15.92
C ALA A 330 -1.69 -1.02 -17.03
N PHE A 331 -1.55 -0.08 -17.94
CA PHE A 331 -0.49 -0.05 -18.94
C PHE A 331 0.30 1.22 -18.72
N GLY A 332 1.62 1.13 -18.53
CA GLY A 332 2.37 2.28 -18.13
C GLY A 332 3.88 2.17 -18.26
N PHE A 333 4.52 3.28 -17.95
CA PHE A 333 5.96 3.41 -17.91
C PHE A 333 6.48 3.01 -16.54
N THR A 334 7.43 2.06 -16.52
CA THR A 334 8.05 1.55 -15.29
C THR A 334 9.56 1.75 -15.32
N TYR A 335 10.10 2.31 -14.24
CA TYR A 335 11.52 2.46 -14.02
C TYR A 335 11.93 1.82 -12.69
N THR A 336 12.96 0.99 -12.70
CA THR A 336 13.46 0.30 -11.51
C THR A 336 14.93 0.57 -11.32
N ILE A 337 15.29 1.01 -10.11
CA ILE A 337 16.66 1.13 -9.64
C ILE A 337 16.84 0.06 -8.55
N ALA A 338 17.84 -0.78 -8.70
CA ALA A 338 18.20 -1.76 -7.68
C ALA A 338 19.70 -1.75 -7.45
N SER A 339 20.13 -1.92 -6.20
CA SER A 339 21.54 -2.15 -5.90
C SER A 339 21.95 -3.50 -6.44
N LYS A 340 23.07 -3.58 -7.18
CA LYS A 340 23.63 -4.87 -7.60
C LYS A 340 24.01 -5.67 -6.36
N LYS A 341 23.59 -6.94 -6.29
CA LYS A 341 24.21 -7.93 -5.40
C LYS A 341 25.62 -8.21 -5.96
N ASN A 342 26.63 -7.99 -5.17
CA ASN A 342 27.94 -8.55 -5.42
C ASN A 342 27.95 -10.00 -4.95
#